data_a3ca3e47ef6f365cd38572e265fbf776
#
_entry.id   a3ca3e47ef6f365cd38572e265fbf776
#
_cell.length_a   1.000
_cell.length_b   1.000
_cell.length_c   1.000
_cell.angle_alpha   90.00
_cell.angle_beta   90.00
_cell.angle_gamma   90.00
#
_symmetry.space_group_name_H-M   'P 1'
#
loop_
_entity.id
_entity.type
_entity.pdbx_description
1 polymer ?
#
loop_
_entity_poly.entity_id
_entity_poly.type
_entity_poly.pdbx_seq_one_letter_code
_entity_poly.pdbx_strand_id
1 'polypeptide(L)'
;MPFFKVKELTSTQALEGVSRRAVYLDQVMLTFFDFAPHSIVPMHKHPHEQITFIIEGKMEFTLGDEIRVLEEGEGVTIPPNVEHGAKVLHLPTKAIDAWHPPREDYR
;
A
#
# COMPACT_ATOMS: atom_id res chain seq x y z
N MET A 1 -13.33 -19.32 4.90
CA MET A 1 -12.61 -19.16 6.19
C MET A 1 -12.59 -17.70 6.58
N PRO A 2 -13.29 -17.26 7.71
CA PRO A 2 -13.28 -15.86 8.10
C PRO A 2 -12.00 -15.42 8.81
N PHE A 3 -11.19 -16.37 9.30
CA PHE A 3 -9.95 -16.02 10.02
C PHE A 3 -8.74 -16.18 9.12
N PHE A 4 -7.73 -15.34 9.31
CA PHE A 4 -6.51 -15.41 8.51
C PHE A 4 -5.29 -15.02 9.32
N LYS A 5 -4.13 -15.48 8.85
CA LYS A 5 -2.81 -15.02 9.31
C LYS A 5 -2.12 -14.42 8.10
N VAL A 6 -1.62 -13.21 8.23
CA VAL A 6 -1.01 -12.50 7.09
C VAL A 6 0.08 -13.33 6.44
N LYS A 7 0.95 -13.95 7.23
CA LYS A 7 2.07 -14.74 6.70
C LYS A 7 1.64 -15.98 5.91
N GLU A 8 0.37 -16.39 6.05
CA GLU A 8 -0.17 -17.55 5.33
C GLU A 8 -0.93 -17.16 4.07
N LEU A 9 -1.16 -15.87 3.85
CA LEU A 9 -1.80 -15.39 2.64
C LEU A 9 -0.85 -15.50 1.45
N THR A 10 -1.41 -15.71 0.26
CA THR A 10 -0.62 -15.76 -0.97
C THR A 10 0.10 -14.44 -1.19
N SER A 11 1.41 -14.51 -1.39
CA SER A 11 2.22 -13.34 -1.71
C SER A 11 2.39 -13.22 -3.22
N THR A 12 2.12 -12.04 -3.74
CA THR A 12 2.28 -11.73 -5.17
C THR A 12 3.28 -10.60 -5.30
N GLN A 13 4.23 -10.73 -6.23
CA GLN A 13 5.13 -9.64 -6.54
C GLN A 13 4.38 -8.60 -7.36
N ALA A 14 4.18 -7.41 -6.79
CA ALA A 14 3.44 -6.32 -7.44
C ALA A 14 4.35 -5.52 -8.38
N LEU A 15 5.56 -5.22 -7.93
CA LEU A 15 6.60 -4.47 -8.63
C LEU A 15 7.94 -5.02 -8.16
N GLU A 16 9.03 -4.58 -8.79
CA GLU A 16 10.36 -4.95 -8.32
C GLU A 16 10.55 -4.51 -6.86
N GLY A 17 10.89 -5.45 -6.00
CA GLY A 17 11.10 -5.20 -4.57
C GLY A 17 9.82 -5.03 -3.76
N VAL A 18 8.65 -5.21 -4.35
CA VAL A 18 7.35 -4.98 -3.68
C VAL A 18 6.50 -6.23 -3.78
N SER A 19 6.14 -6.80 -2.63
CA SER A 19 5.22 -7.93 -2.58
C SER A 19 3.93 -7.54 -1.85
N ARG A 20 2.84 -8.20 -2.21
CA ARG A 20 1.50 -7.87 -1.77
C ARG A 20 0.73 -9.12 -1.36
N ARG A 21 -0.02 -9.00 -0.27
CA ARG A 21 -1.01 -9.97 0.15
C ARG A 21 -2.33 -9.25 0.36
N ALA A 22 -3.46 -9.93 0.11
CA ALA A 22 -4.77 -9.28 0.17
C ALA A 22 -5.80 -10.12 0.90
N VAL A 23 -6.70 -9.46 1.62
CA VAL A 23 -7.96 -10.02 2.11
C VAL A 23 -9.08 -9.06 1.73
N TYR A 24 -10.24 -9.60 1.39
CA TYR A 24 -11.32 -8.74 0.91
C TYR A 24 -12.71 -9.37 1.09
N LEU A 25 -13.68 -8.48 1.10
CA LEU A 25 -15.10 -8.78 0.98
C LEU A 25 -15.61 -8.08 -0.28
N ASP A 26 -16.93 -7.99 -0.46
CA ASP A 26 -17.49 -7.36 -1.66
C ASP A 26 -17.15 -5.86 -1.77
N GLN A 27 -17.13 -5.16 -0.64
CA GLN A 27 -17.05 -3.71 -0.62
C GLN A 27 -15.76 -3.16 -0.02
N VAL A 28 -14.95 -4.01 0.60
CA VAL A 28 -13.75 -3.55 1.30
C VAL A 28 -12.61 -4.53 1.09
N MET A 29 -11.39 -3.99 1.03
CA MET A 29 -10.17 -4.79 0.85
C MET A 29 -9.08 -4.22 1.74
N LEU A 30 -8.28 -5.11 2.33
CA LEU A 30 -7.00 -4.74 2.94
C LEU A 30 -5.88 -5.40 2.16
N THR A 31 -4.81 -4.65 1.91
CA THR A 31 -3.59 -5.22 1.34
C THR A 31 -2.43 -4.98 2.30
N PHE A 32 -1.55 -5.97 2.35
CA PHE A 32 -0.37 -5.98 3.21
C PHE A 32 0.84 -5.97 2.29
N PHE A 33 1.57 -4.86 2.29
CA PHE A 33 2.73 -4.67 1.42
C PHE A 33 4.04 -4.84 2.19
N ASP A 34 4.98 -5.52 1.55
CA ASP A 34 6.37 -5.56 1.96
C ASP A 34 7.20 -4.90 0.87
N PHE A 35 7.96 -3.88 1.25
CA PHE A 35 8.80 -3.12 0.33
C PHE A 35 10.27 -3.34 0.68
N ALA A 36 11.06 -3.74 -0.31
CA ALA A 36 12.51 -3.77 -0.19
C ALA A 36 13.05 -2.33 -0.12
N PRO A 37 14.23 -2.11 0.49
CA PRO A 37 14.85 -0.80 0.47
C PRO A 37 14.96 -0.26 -0.96
N HIS A 38 14.73 1.04 -1.10
CA HIS A 38 14.84 1.78 -2.36
C HIS A 38 13.84 1.40 -3.44
N SER A 39 12.81 0.60 -3.12
CA SER A 39 11.75 0.30 -4.08
C SER A 39 10.93 1.56 -4.37
N ILE A 40 10.35 1.60 -5.56
CA ILE A 40 9.62 2.77 -6.06
C ILE A 40 8.24 2.33 -6.51
N VAL A 41 7.22 3.06 -6.05
CA VAL A 41 5.87 2.98 -6.59
C VAL A 41 5.70 4.21 -7.47
N PRO A 42 5.63 4.05 -8.80
CA PRO A 42 5.50 5.19 -9.71
C PRO A 42 4.23 6.00 -9.45
N MET A 43 4.23 7.26 -9.84
CA MET A 43 3.04 8.10 -9.76
C MET A 43 1.93 7.49 -10.59
N HIS A 44 0.76 7.37 -9.99
CA HIS A 44 -0.43 6.79 -10.62
C HIS A 44 -1.68 7.31 -9.93
N LYS A 45 -2.84 7.03 -10.50
CA LYS A 45 -4.13 7.34 -9.88
C LYS A 45 -5.13 6.25 -10.24
N HIS A 46 -6.18 6.16 -9.45
CA HIS A 46 -7.25 5.18 -9.62
C HIS A 46 -8.55 5.70 -9.01
N PRO A 47 -9.71 5.17 -9.41
CA PRO A 47 -10.99 5.63 -8.88
C PRO A 47 -11.29 5.14 -7.45
N HIS A 48 -10.48 4.26 -6.91
CA HIS A 48 -10.66 3.70 -5.56
C HIS A 48 -10.26 4.72 -4.51
N GLU A 49 -10.98 4.73 -3.38
CA GLU A 49 -10.48 5.36 -2.16
C GLU A 49 -9.41 4.47 -1.55
N GLN A 50 -8.39 5.07 -0.98
CA GLN A 50 -7.29 4.33 -0.37
C GLN A 50 -6.82 5.03 0.90
N ILE A 51 -6.51 4.25 1.92
CA ILE A 51 -5.82 4.74 3.12
C ILE A 51 -4.59 3.87 3.30
N THR A 52 -3.43 4.50 3.39
CA THR A 52 -2.16 3.81 3.58
C THR A 52 -1.61 4.11 4.96
N PHE A 53 -1.18 3.08 5.66
CA PHE A 53 -0.64 3.17 7.02
C PHE A 53 0.69 2.43 7.11
N ILE A 54 1.72 3.09 7.66
CA ILE A 54 3.06 2.51 7.78
C ILE A 54 3.16 1.73 9.08
N ILE A 55 3.44 0.44 8.96
CA ILE A 55 3.64 -0.46 10.11
C ILE A 55 5.09 -0.40 10.58
N GLU A 56 6.02 -0.38 9.62
CA GLU A 56 7.45 -0.47 9.89
C GLU A 56 8.22 0.20 8.76
N GLY A 57 9.31 0.89 9.10
CA GLY A 57 10.16 1.53 8.11
C GLY A 57 9.74 2.96 7.80
N LYS A 58 10.10 3.43 6.62
CA LYS A 58 9.85 4.81 6.17
C LYS A 58 9.67 4.84 4.67
N MET A 59 8.80 5.74 4.20
CA MET A 59 8.70 6.01 2.78
C MET A 59 8.43 7.49 2.52
N GLU A 60 9.00 8.00 1.44
CA GLU A 60 8.65 9.31 0.93
C GLU A 60 7.40 9.16 0.08
N PHE A 61 6.31 9.77 0.51
CA PHE A 61 5.03 9.66 -0.16
C PHE A 61 4.67 10.98 -0.83
N THR A 62 4.26 10.88 -2.10
CA THR A 62 3.79 12.03 -2.87
C THR A 62 2.29 11.89 -3.11
N LEU A 63 1.52 12.90 -2.70
CA LEU A 63 0.09 12.98 -2.94
C LEU A 63 -0.19 14.30 -3.63
N GLY A 64 -0.54 14.25 -4.92
CA GLY A 64 -0.66 15.45 -5.73
C GLY A 64 0.69 16.17 -5.77
N ASP A 65 0.74 17.39 -5.24
CA ASP A 65 1.96 18.19 -5.15
C ASP A 65 2.55 18.24 -3.74
N GLU A 66 1.99 17.47 -2.79
CA GLU A 66 2.54 17.37 -1.44
C GLU A 66 3.46 16.16 -1.33
N ILE A 67 4.60 16.36 -0.68
CA ILE A 67 5.57 15.31 -0.44
C ILE A 67 5.88 15.25 1.05
N ARG A 68 5.78 14.06 1.64
CA ARG A 68 6.12 13.83 3.05
C ARG A 68 6.81 12.49 3.24
N VAL A 69 7.71 12.43 4.19
CA VAL A 69 8.25 11.16 4.68
C VAL A 69 7.31 10.63 5.74
N LEU A 70 6.76 9.44 5.50
CA LEU A 70 5.90 8.75 6.45
C LEU A 70 6.73 7.73 7.22
N GLU A 71 6.58 7.74 8.54
CA GLU A 71 7.26 6.83 9.45
C GLU A 71 6.26 5.88 10.10
N GLU A 72 6.78 4.93 10.87
CA GLU A 72 5.96 3.99 11.63
C GLU A 72 4.87 4.71 12.42
N GLY A 73 3.63 4.26 12.28
CA GLY A 73 2.47 4.86 12.93
C GLY A 73 1.85 6.04 12.20
N GLU A 74 2.38 6.39 11.03
CA GLU A 74 1.86 7.49 10.21
C GLU A 74 1.23 6.95 8.94
N GLY A 75 0.36 7.74 8.34
CA GLY A 75 -0.32 7.32 7.12
C GLY A 75 -0.83 8.49 6.29
N VAL A 76 -1.54 8.15 5.23
CA VAL A 76 -2.09 9.11 4.29
C VAL A 76 -3.46 8.64 3.81
N THR A 77 -4.38 9.58 3.66
CA THR A 77 -5.70 9.32 3.06
C THR A 77 -5.64 9.80 1.61
N ILE A 78 -6.02 8.91 0.70
CA ILE A 78 -5.89 9.16 -0.74
C ILE A 78 -7.28 9.17 -1.36
N PRO A 79 -7.79 10.36 -1.74
CA PRO A 79 -9.10 10.44 -2.41
C PRO A 79 -9.05 9.81 -3.81
N PRO A 80 -10.22 9.48 -4.39
CA PRO A 80 -10.25 8.95 -5.76
C PRO A 80 -9.59 9.90 -6.76
N ASN A 81 -8.86 9.32 -7.70
CA ASN A 81 -8.30 10.03 -8.87
C ASN A 81 -7.26 11.12 -8.54
N VAL A 82 -6.67 11.08 -7.36
CA VAL A 82 -5.55 11.96 -7.02
C VAL A 82 -4.24 11.21 -7.28
N GLU A 83 -3.35 11.81 -8.04
CA GLU A 83 -2.06 11.18 -8.35
C GLU A 83 -1.21 11.00 -7.10
N HIS A 84 -0.59 9.84 -6.96
CA HIS A 84 0.24 9.53 -5.82
C HIS A 84 1.30 8.49 -6.18
N GLY A 85 2.35 8.46 -5.39
CA GLY A 85 3.44 7.52 -5.54
C GLY A 85 4.31 7.52 -4.30
N ALA A 86 5.29 6.63 -4.25
CA ALA A 86 6.13 6.48 -3.07
C ALA A 86 7.53 6.00 -3.43
N LYS A 87 8.49 6.38 -2.58
CA LYS A 87 9.87 5.87 -2.62
C LYS A 87 10.22 5.38 -1.24
N VAL A 88 10.57 4.12 -1.14
CA VAL A 88 11.06 3.54 0.11
C VAL A 88 12.52 3.95 0.28
N LEU A 89 12.91 4.31 1.49
CA LEU A 89 14.25 4.74 1.80
C LEU A 89 15.16 3.55 2.05
N HIS A 90 16.11 3.66 2.98
CA HIS A 90 17.15 2.63 3.16
C HIS A 90 16.74 1.44 4.03
N LEU A 91 15.52 1.44 4.58
CA LEU A 91 15.03 0.37 5.45
C LEU A 91 13.92 -0.44 4.77
N PRO A 92 13.85 -1.75 5.01
CA PRO A 92 12.65 -2.51 4.62
C PRO A 92 11.42 -1.87 5.25
N THR A 93 10.33 -1.77 4.49
CA THR A 93 9.14 -1.06 4.91
C THR A 93 7.91 -1.93 4.75
N LYS A 94 6.99 -1.86 5.71
CA LYS A 94 5.71 -2.56 5.67
C LYS A 94 4.58 -1.57 5.79
N ALA A 95 3.56 -1.75 4.95
CA ALA A 95 2.39 -0.89 4.96
C ALA A 95 1.12 -1.72 4.81
N ILE A 96 0.03 -1.19 5.36
CA ILE A 96 -1.31 -1.73 5.14
C ILE A 96 -2.10 -0.68 4.39
N ASP A 97 -2.79 -1.10 3.33
CA ASP A 97 -3.69 -0.24 2.57
C ASP A 97 -5.11 -0.74 2.71
N ALA A 98 -6.05 0.18 2.97
CA ALA A 98 -7.48 -0.08 2.92
C ALA A 98 -8.04 0.49 1.62
N TRP A 99 -8.96 -0.24 0.99
CA TRP A 99 -9.51 0.06 -0.34
C TRP A 99 -11.02 -0.04 -0.35
N HIS A 100 -11.66 0.91 -1.03
CA HIS A 100 -13.07 0.83 -1.39
C HIS A 100 -13.28 1.47 -2.78
N PRO A 101 -13.89 0.79 -3.74
CA PRO A 101 -14.18 -0.64 -3.71
C PRO A 101 -12.88 -1.46 -3.78
N PRO A 102 -12.95 -2.77 -3.59
CA PRO A 102 -11.77 -3.62 -3.77
C PRO A 102 -11.17 -3.47 -5.16
N ARG A 103 -9.86 -3.55 -5.25
CA ARG A 103 -9.18 -3.56 -6.54
C ARG A 103 -9.31 -4.94 -7.16
N GLU A 104 -9.91 -5.01 -8.34
CA GLU A 104 -10.11 -6.29 -9.02
C GLU A 104 -8.76 -6.92 -9.40
N ASP A 105 -7.77 -6.13 -9.74
CA ASP A 105 -6.43 -6.59 -10.09
C ASP A 105 -5.63 -7.10 -8.88
N TYR A 106 -6.16 -6.93 -7.65
CA TYR A 106 -5.53 -7.43 -6.43
C TYR A 106 -6.26 -8.65 -5.84
N ARG A 107 -7.36 -9.05 -6.41
CA ARG A 107 -8.11 -10.24 -5.99
C ARG A 107 -7.42 -11.54 -6.37
#